data_a732a574728496714e1514ba6ded975f
#
_entry.id   a732a574728496714e1514ba6ded975f
#
_cell.length_a   1.000
_cell.length_b   1.000
_cell.length_c   1.000
_cell.angle_alpha   90.00
_cell.angle_beta   90.00
_cell.angle_gamma   90.00
#
_symmetry.space_group_name_H-M   'P 1'
#
loop_
_entity.id
_entity.type
_entity.pdbx_description
1 polymer ?
#
loop_
_entity_poly.entity_id
_entity_poly.type
_entity_poly.pdbx_seq_one_letter_code
_entity_poly.pdbx_strand_id
1 'polypeptide(L)'
;MTYSIILVIVESPSKCKKIQDFLTQIDRTKQFMVSASCGHFREIASIDEKTFAVTFSYIRGKKKYVDGIRRKINKNVETIIATDNDREGEAIGWHLCDVLNLNVQKTKRLRFNEISKKALADAYKDPDTLDMNLVDAQMTRQIVDRWIGYKFSPLVSKFCEKRGLSAGRCQTPTLKIVKDQNDLINTKSNGTNFHFFGTFHNTTFELNHLFSSESDGLDFLQENISFHHKLVLPHETETTFQYPPKPLTTSKVQQQCSFMWKWSPTSTMKSLQKLYEDGWITYHRTESSILSKDFTFKGRKWIEDNYGKDYLGVFRSTDVKTAHEAIRPTNINRQDEKNCLYHYIWKTTVQSLMSKATIDKTIVKITTTNESWFLQKTFPKIIFDGFLILNERKEKELNESFLKRKTLKPFEFLKLKEIPAETQQQLNEGQIIAKLEKLGIGRPSTFASFVAKIQMRRYVDKKNIEKKWEKHLSTYSFQNGKDEIELEEEEFKQKEYNKIVINDLGLSVIQYLYDNFDRFFNFDYTAEIEKQLDHIANGIMTKNDLLKTIEKEIIR
;
A
#
# COMPACT_ATOMS: atom_id res chain seq x y z
N MET A 1 -48.64 11.61 -18.68
CA MET A 1 -47.27 11.96 -19.14
C MET A 1 -46.50 10.68 -19.28
N THR A 2 -46.09 10.30 -20.49
CA THR A 2 -45.23 9.16 -20.72
C THR A 2 -43.81 9.57 -20.37
N TYR A 3 -43.29 9.12 -19.20
CA TYR A 3 -41.91 9.33 -18.85
C TYR A 3 -40.99 8.57 -19.81
N SER A 4 -39.93 9.22 -20.30
CA SER A 4 -38.89 8.49 -21.01
C SER A 4 -38.09 7.65 -20.00
N ILE A 5 -37.92 6.36 -20.30
CA ILE A 5 -37.27 5.39 -19.43
C ILE A 5 -35.80 5.36 -19.74
N ILE A 6 -34.96 5.45 -18.70
CA ILE A 6 -33.49 5.32 -18.81
C ILE A 6 -33.03 4.11 -18.02
N LEU A 7 -32.35 3.17 -18.70
CA LEU A 7 -31.68 2.03 -18.08
C LEU A 7 -30.21 2.38 -17.85
N VAL A 8 -29.80 2.45 -16.59
CA VAL A 8 -28.39 2.65 -16.21
C VAL A 8 -27.80 1.33 -15.79
N ILE A 9 -26.68 0.94 -16.41
CA ILE A 9 -26.01 -0.33 -16.12
C ILE A 9 -24.73 -0.06 -15.33
N VAL A 10 -24.68 -0.58 -14.10
CA VAL A 10 -23.55 -0.49 -13.18
C VAL A 10 -22.84 -1.85 -13.05
N GLU A 11 -21.71 -1.88 -12.38
CA GLU A 11 -20.94 -3.11 -12.18
C GLU A 11 -21.47 -3.96 -11.03
N SER A 12 -21.86 -3.34 -9.90
CA SER A 12 -22.24 -4.04 -8.67
C SER A 12 -23.70 -3.80 -8.28
N PRO A 13 -24.44 -4.84 -7.84
CA PRO A 13 -25.82 -4.71 -7.37
C PRO A 13 -26.00 -3.75 -6.17
N SER A 14 -24.99 -3.66 -5.29
CA SER A 14 -24.99 -2.79 -4.11
C SER A 14 -25.14 -1.29 -4.47
N LYS A 15 -24.67 -0.89 -5.67
CA LYS A 15 -24.77 0.49 -6.17
C LYS A 15 -26.15 0.85 -6.72
N CYS A 16 -26.95 -0.15 -7.13
CA CYS A 16 -28.16 0.09 -7.92
C CYS A 16 -29.14 1.04 -7.23
N LYS A 17 -29.52 0.75 -6.00
CA LYS A 17 -30.53 1.56 -5.27
C LYS A 17 -30.06 2.99 -5.10
N LYS A 18 -28.87 3.21 -4.60
CA LYS A 18 -28.35 4.53 -4.30
C LYS A 18 -28.19 5.40 -5.55
N ILE A 19 -27.67 4.82 -6.64
CA ILE A 19 -27.55 5.53 -7.92
C ILE A 19 -28.92 5.86 -8.49
N GLN A 20 -29.88 4.93 -8.42
CA GLN A 20 -31.24 5.17 -8.86
C GLN A 20 -31.89 6.29 -8.06
N ASP A 21 -31.78 6.29 -6.74
CA ASP A 21 -32.35 7.33 -5.87
C ASP A 21 -31.77 8.71 -6.19
N PHE A 22 -30.45 8.81 -6.41
CA PHE A 22 -29.83 10.08 -6.78
C PHE A 22 -30.24 10.56 -8.17
N LEU A 23 -30.23 9.70 -9.19
CA LEU A 23 -30.60 10.08 -10.54
C LEU A 23 -32.08 10.52 -10.60
N THR A 24 -32.98 9.86 -9.89
CA THR A 24 -34.38 10.25 -9.77
C THR A 24 -34.54 11.62 -9.10
N GLN A 25 -33.66 11.97 -8.13
CA GLN A 25 -33.66 13.30 -7.51
C GLN A 25 -33.04 14.38 -8.41
N ILE A 26 -32.13 14.00 -9.33
CA ILE A 26 -31.48 14.93 -10.27
C ILE A 26 -32.40 15.27 -11.42
N ASP A 27 -33.06 14.29 -12.02
CA ASP A 27 -33.99 14.50 -13.12
C ASP A 27 -35.35 13.80 -12.85
N ARG A 28 -36.31 14.53 -12.32
CA ARG A 28 -37.66 14.03 -12.01
C ARG A 28 -38.56 13.86 -13.26
N THR A 29 -38.10 14.29 -14.42
CA THR A 29 -38.85 14.15 -15.69
C THR A 29 -38.61 12.79 -16.35
N LYS A 30 -37.67 11.99 -15.83
CA LYS A 30 -37.29 10.68 -16.34
C LYS A 30 -37.58 9.57 -15.33
N GLN A 31 -37.79 8.37 -15.83
CA GLN A 31 -37.85 7.17 -15.00
C GLN A 31 -36.56 6.40 -15.12
N PHE A 32 -35.81 6.30 -14.01
CA PHE A 32 -34.55 5.57 -13.98
C PHE A 32 -34.75 4.14 -13.50
N MET A 33 -34.19 3.19 -14.25
CA MET A 33 -34.00 1.79 -13.86
C MET A 33 -32.50 1.50 -13.77
N VAL A 34 -32.02 1.01 -12.65
CA VAL A 34 -30.61 0.66 -12.52
C VAL A 34 -30.46 -0.85 -12.43
N SER A 35 -29.52 -1.40 -13.17
CA SER A 35 -29.22 -2.84 -13.21
C SER A 35 -27.72 -3.08 -13.16
N ALA A 36 -27.30 -4.24 -12.65
CA ALA A 36 -25.88 -4.57 -12.50
C ALA A 36 -25.44 -5.76 -13.37
N SER A 37 -24.24 -5.67 -13.96
CA SER A 37 -23.57 -6.77 -14.66
C SER A 37 -23.04 -7.84 -13.72
N CYS A 38 -22.88 -7.53 -12.44
CA CYS A 38 -22.25 -8.36 -11.41
C CYS A 38 -20.75 -8.64 -11.70
N GLY A 39 -20.01 -7.62 -12.12
CA GLY A 39 -18.60 -7.68 -12.52
C GLY A 39 -18.42 -8.22 -13.94
N HIS A 40 -17.23 -8.76 -14.24
CA HIS A 40 -16.99 -9.43 -15.52
C HIS A 40 -17.90 -10.63 -15.69
N PHE A 41 -18.49 -10.75 -16.86
CA PHE A 41 -19.43 -11.83 -17.21
C PHE A 41 -18.97 -12.64 -18.42
N ARG A 42 -17.91 -12.19 -19.12
CA ARG A 42 -17.25 -12.93 -20.21
C ARG A 42 -15.75 -13.05 -19.90
N GLU A 43 -15.16 -14.11 -20.46
CA GLU A 43 -13.73 -14.36 -20.47
C GLU A 43 -13.27 -14.74 -21.86
N ILE A 44 -11.98 -14.60 -22.14
CA ILE A 44 -11.41 -15.01 -23.43
C ILE A 44 -11.57 -16.53 -23.59
N ALA A 45 -12.25 -16.97 -24.63
CA ALA A 45 -12.37 -18.38 -25.01
C ALA A 45 -11.17 -18.82 -25.88
N SER A 46 -10.91 -18.09 -26.97
CA SER A 46 -9.77 -18.33 -27.86
C SER A 46 -9.18 -17.01 -28.37
N ILE A 47 -7.95 -17.10 -28.85
CA ILE A 47 -7.22 -16.00 -29.48
C ILE A 47 -6.72 -16.55 -30.82
N ASP A 48 -7.02 -15.88 -31.92
CA ASP A 48 -6.43 -16.16 -33.21
C ASP A 48 -4.99 -15.64 -33.25
N GLU A 49 -4.03 -16.54 -33.51
CA GLU A 49 -2.60 -16.21 -33.43
C GLU A 49 -2.13 -15.23 -34.52
N LYS A 50 -2.84 -15.20 -35.68
CA LYS A 50 -2.45 -14.35 -36.82
C LYS A 50 -3.05 -12.94 -36.75
N THR A 51 -4.30 -12.85 -36.32
CA THR A 51 -5.08 -11.61 -36.35
C THR A 51 -5.23 -10.97 -34.97
N PHE A 52 -4.87 -11.69 -33.90
CA PHE A 52 -5.12 -11.35 -32.49
C PHE A 52 -6.61 -11.17 -32.18
N ALA A 53 -7.47 -11.65 -33.06
CA ALA A 53 -8.90 -11.63 -32.82
C ALA A 53 -9.27 -12.53 -31.64
N VAL A 54 -10.12 -12.01 -30.76
CA VAL A 54 -10.50 -12.70 -29.53
C VAL A 54 -11.94 -13.14 -29.62
N THR A 55 -12.20 -14.40 -29.30
CA THR A 55 -13.56 -14.88 -29.03
C THR A 55 -13.81 -14.95 -27.54
N PHE A 56 -15.05 -14.75 -27.12
CA PHE A 56 -15.44 -14.70 -25.72
C PHE A 56 -16.47 -15.75 -25.39
N SER A 57 -16.36 -16.33 -24.20
CA SER A 57 -17.38 -17.18 -23.59
C SER A 57 -17.94 -16.55 -22.32
N TYR A 58 -19.17 -16.90 -21.97
CA TYR A 58 -19.74 -16.48 -20.69
C TYR A 58 -19.07 -17.22 -19.53
N ILE A 59 -18.67 -16.49 -18.51
CA ILE A 59 -18.27 -17.06 -17.23
C ILE A 59 -19.47 -17.83 -16.64
N ARG A 60 -19.20 -19.03 -16.12
CA ARG A 60 -20.25 -19.93 -15.59
C ARG A 60 -21.17 -19.20 -14.60
N GLY A 61 -22.47 -19.25 -14.84
CA GLY A 61 -23.49 -18.63 -14.00
C GLY A 61 -23.69 -17.13 -14.18
N LYS A 62 -22.90 -16.45 -15.04
CA LYS A 62 -22.99 -14.99 -15.23
C LYS A 62 -23.97 -14.56 -16.33
N LYS A 63 -24.26 -15.42 -17.30
CA LYS A 63 -25.19 -15.12 -18.42
C LYS A 63 -26.55 -14.60 -17.94
N LYS A 64 -27.09 -15.14 -16.85
CA LYS A 64 -28.39 -14.75 -16.30
C LYS A 64 -28.53 -13.26 -15.98
N TYR A 65 -27.44 -12.58 -15.58
CA TYR A 65 -27.45 -11.15 -15.28
C TYR A 65 -27.58 -10.32 -16.56
N VAL A 66 -26.84 -10.72 -17.60
CA VAL A 66 -26.92 -10.07 -18.92
C VAL A 66 -28.30 -10.29 -19.55
N ASP A 67 -28.85 -11.49 -19.46
CA ASP A 67 -30.20 -11.80 -19.96
C ASP A 67 -31.27 -11.00 -19.20
N GLY A 68 -31.08 -10.75 -17.90
CA GLY A 68 -31.92 -9.88 -17.10
C GLY A 68 -31.87 -8.40 -17.55
N ILE A 69 -30.69 -7.92 -17.94
CA ILE A 69 -30.52 -6.57 -18.50
C ILE A 69 -31.16 -6.50 -19.89
N ARG A 70 -30.89 -7.48 -20.77
CA ARG A 70 -31.40 -7.54 -22.14
C ARG A 70 -32.94 -7.44 -22.20
N ARG A 71 -33.65 -8.10 -21.28
CA ARG A 71 -35.12 -8.04 -21.20
C ARG A 71 -35.68 -6.66 -20.89
N LYS A 72 -34.88 -5.73 -20.36
CA LYS A 72 -35.25 -4.35 -20.05
C LYS A 72 -35.01 -3.39 -21.20
N ILE A 73 -34.25 -3.81 -22.22
CA ILE A 73 -33.89 -2.98 -23.37
C ILE A 73 -34.98 -3.14 -24.47
N ASN A 74 -35.53 -2.01 -24.91
CA ASN A 74 -36.42 -1.91 -26.06
C ASN A 74 -36.25 -0.53 -26.73
N LYS A 75 -36.96 -0.27 -27.83
CA LYS A 75 -36.84 0.97 -28.63
C LYS A 75 -37.15 2.26 -27.85
N ASN A 76 -37.88 2.15 -26.74
CA ASN A 76 -38.27 3.30 -25.91
C ASN A 76 -37.39 3.48 -24.67
N VAL A 77 -36.34 2.68 -24.50
CA VAL A 77 -35.46 2.72 -23.34
C VAL A 77 -34.07 3.18 -23.77
N GLU A 78 -33.69 4.36 -23.30
CA GLU A 78 -32.28 4.83 -23.41
C GLU A 78 -31.38 4.04 -22.47
N THR A 79 -30.26 3.54 -22.97
CA THR A 79 -29.30 2.77 -22.14
C THR A 79 -28.04 3.59 -21.91
N ILE A 80 -27.63 3.67 -20.65
CA ILE A 80 -26.44 4.38 -20.19
C ILE A 80 -25.53 3.40 -19.44
N ILE A 81 -24.22 3.41 -19.73
CA ILE A 81 -23.20 2.64 -19.01
C ILE A 81 -22.65 3.49 -17.85
N ALA A 82 -22.59 2.91 -16.65
CA ALA A 82 -22.11 3.55 -15.43
C ALA A 82 -21.26 2.59 -14.58
N THR A 83 -20.41 1.79 -15.25
CA THR A 83 -19.41 0.92 -14.63
C THR A 83 -18.31 1.74 -13.95
N ASP A 84 -17.44 1.12 -13.16
CA ASP A 84 -16.39 1.82 -12.43
C ASP A 84 -15.44 2.59 -13.36
N ASN A 85 -14.86 3.66 -12.86
CA ASN A 85 -13.99 4.54 -13.64
C ASN A 85 -12.55 3.98 -13.66
N ASP A 86 -12.37 2.77 -14.21
CA ASP A 86 -11.04 2.17 -14.45
C ASP A 86 -11.07 1.32 -15.73
N ARG A 87 -9.90 0.74 -16.11
CA ARG A 87 -9.77 -0.11 -17.31
C ARG A 87 -10.70 -1.33 -17.27
N GLU A 88 -10.92 -1.91 -16.08
CA GLU A 88 -11.81 -3.06 -15.93
C GLU A 88 -13.26 -2.65 -16.18
N GLY A 89 -13.68 -1.49 -15.63
CA GLY A 89 -15.02 -0.94 -15.85
C GLY A 89 -15.27 -0.55 -17.31
N GLU A 90 -14.27 0.02 -18.01
CA GLU A 90 -14.38 0.32 -19.44
C GLU A 90 -14.54 -0.98 -20.28
N ALA A 91 -13.76 -2.02 -19.95
CA ALA A 91 -13.89 -3.31 -20.61
C ALA A 91 -15.25 -4.00 -20.34
N ILE A 92 -15.78 -3.92 -19.11
CA ILE A 92 -17.12 -4.40 -18.78
C ILE A 92 -18.17 -3.63 -19.59
N GLY A 93 -18.04 -2.31 -19.68
CA GLY A 93 -18.91 -1.46 -20.49
C GLY A 93 -18.90 -1.83 -21.96
N TRP A 94 -17.73 -2.06 -22.52
CA TRP A 94 -17.57 -2.53 -23.90
C TRP A 94 -18.21 -3.91 -24.11
N HIS A 95 -17.97 -4.87 -23.22
CA HIS A 95 -18.62 -6.17 -23.27
C HIS A 95 -20.14 -6.10 -23.21
N LEU A 96 -20.69 -5.15 -22.41
CA LEU A 96 -22.14 -4.90 -22.37
C LEU A 96 -22.65 -4.37 -23.71
N CYS A 97 -21.96 -3.39 -24.30
CA CYS A 97 -22.33 -2.86 -25.60
C CYS A 97 -22.35 -3.96 -26.68
N ASP A 98 -21.31 -4.79 -26.71
CA ASP A 98 -21.19 -5.88 -27.68
C ASP A 98 -22.34 -6.91 -27.54
N VAL A 99 -22.60 -7.44 -26.34
CA VAL A 99 -23.63 -8.47 -26.16
C VAL A 99 -25.07 -7.95 -26.23
N LEU A 100 -25.26 -6.65 -25.98
CA LEU A 100 -26.59 -6.00 -26.02
C LEU A 100 -26.86 -5.30 -27.36
N ASN A 101 -25.93 -5.39 -28.32
CA ASN A 101 -25.98 -4.73 -29.64
C ASN A 101 -26.15 -3.20 -29.51
N LEU A 102 -25.46 -2.58 -28.55
CA LEU A 102 -25.43 -1.13 -28.37
C LEU A 102 -24.28 -0.52 -29.19
N ASN A 103 -24.51 0.66 -29.75
CA ASN A 103 -23.46 1.36 -30.47
C ASN A 103 -22.46 1.98 -29.48
N VAL A 104 -21.22 1.49 -29.45
CA VAL A 104 -20.17 1.92 -28.51
C VAL A 104 -19.89 3.43 -28.59
N GLN A 105 -19.92 4.02 -29.80
CA GLN A 105 -19.63 5.44 -30.02
C GLN A 105 -20.82 6.37 -29.66
N LYS A 106 -22.02 5.84 -29.52
CA LYS A 106 -23.25 6.61 -29.21
C LYS A 106 -23.79 6.33 -27.83
N THR A 107 -23.40 5.23 -27.19
CA THR A 107 -23.89 4.86 -25.86
C THR A 107 -23.24 5.77 -24.82
N LYS A 108 -24.07 6.49 -24.07
CA LYS A 108 -23.63 7.39 -23.01
C LYS A 108 -22.91 6.63 -21.91
N ARG A 109 -21.83 7.22 -21.40
CA ARG A 109 -20.98 6.72 -20.34
C ARG A 109 -20.94 7.71 -19.19
N LEU A 110 -21.43 7.33 -18.00
CA LEU A 110 -21.26 8.15 -16.78
C LEU A 110 -19.98 7.75 -16.07
N ARG A 111 -19.04 8.69 -15.93
CA ARG A 111 -17.80 8.53 -15.16
C ARG A 111 -17.89 9.35 -13.89
N PHE A 112 -17.66 8.72 -12.75
CA PHE A 112 -17.65 9.38 -11.46
C PHE A 112 -16.65 8.68 -10.53
N ASN A 113 -15.97 9.48 -9.70
CA ASN A 113 -15.00 9.00 -8.73
C ASN A 113 -15.58 8.83 -7.32
N GLU A 114 -16.84 9.21 -7.11
CA GLU A 114 -17.57 9.01 -5.86
C GLU A 114 -19.07 8.83 -6.11
N ILE A 115 -19.73 8.05 -5.27
CA ILE A 115 -21.18 7.86 -5.36
C ILE A 115 -21.86 8.94 -4.49
N SER A 116 -21.92 10.16 -5.03
CA SER A 116 -22.59 11.30 -4.45
C SER A 116 -23.59 11.93 -5.45
N LYS A 117 -24.59 12.64 -4.92
CA LYS A 117 -25.57 13.31 -5.78
C LYS A 117 -24.89 14.32 -6.72
N LYS A 118 -23.87 15.06 -6.23
CA LYS A 118 -23.14 16.04 -7.03
C LYS A 118 -22.37 15.37 -8.16
N ALA A 119 -21.55 14.35 -7.86
CA ALA A 119 -20.76 13.67 -8.88
C ALA A 119 -21.61 12.99 -9.96
N LEU A 120 -22.77 12.42 -9.57
CA LEU A 120 -23.72 11.85 -10.51
C LEU A 120 -24.44 12.93 -11.34
N ALA A 121 -24.75 14.09 -10.77
CA ALA A 121 -25.34 15.20 -11.50
C ALA A 121 -24.38 15.76 -12.56
N ASP A 122 -23.12 15.94 -12.18
CA ASP A 122 -22.06 16.41 -13.09
C ASP A 122 -21.87 15.42 -14.25
N ALA A 123 -21.76 14.12 -13.96
CA ALA A 123 -21.61 13.07 -14.97
C ALA A 123 -22.86 12.91 -15.87
N TYR A 124 -24.06 13.09 -15.32
CA TYR A 124 -25.31 12.99 -16.09
C TYR A 124 -25.51 14.18 -17.02
N LYS A 125 -25.08 15.38 -16.61
CA LYS A 125 -25.15 16.61 -17.39
C LYS A 125 -24.25 16.57 -18.62
N ASP A 126 -23.06 15.99 -18.49
CA ASP A 126 -22.05 15.91 -19.54
C ASP A 126 -21.51 14.46 -19.64
N PRO A 127 -22.31 13.54 -20.22
CA PRO A 127 -21.92 12.16 -20.33
C PRO A 127 -20.87 11.94 -21.43
N ASP A 128 -19.90 11.11 -21.14
CA ASP A 128 -18.88 10.64 -22.08
C ASP A 128 -19.38 9.52 -23.01
N THR A 129 -18.46 8.99 -23.79
CA THR A 129 -18.54 7.68 -24.44
C THR A 129 -17.47 6.73 -23.86
N LEU A 130 -17.50 5.45 -24.23
CA LEU A 130 -16.47 4.50 -23.80
C LEU A 130 -15.11 4.88 -24.35
N ASP A 131 -14.11 4.83 -23.50
CA ASP A 131 -12.70 5.04 -23.90
C ASP A 131 -12.10 3.74 -24.43
N MET A 132 -11.98 3.67 -25.76
CA MET A 132 -11.47 2.48 -26.43
C MET A 132 -10.00 2.21 -26.16
N ASN A 133 -9.20 3.22 -25.80
CA ASN A 133 -7.80 3.01 -25.43
C ASN A 133 -7.70 2.25 -24.10
N LEU A 134 -8.56 2.57 -23.12
CA LEU A 134 -8.64 1.84 -21.87
C LEU A 134 -9.14 0.40 -22.07
N VAL A 135 -10.12 0.21 -22.97
CA VAL A 135 -10.61 -1.13 -23.37
C VAL A 135 -9.49 -1.93 -24.01
N ASP A 136 -8.78 -1.35 -24.97
CA ASP A 136 -7.66 -2.00 -25.66
C ASP A 136 -6.51 -2.34 -24.73
N ALA A 137 -6.16 -1.47 -23.80
CA ALA A 137 -5.14 -1.74 -22.77
C ALA A 137 -5.51 -2.94 -21.89
N GLN A 138 -6.77 -3.02 -21.44
CA GLN A 138 -7.26 -4.12 -20.62
C GLN A 138 -7.30 -5.45 -21.40
N MET A 139 -7.79 -5.42 -22.66
CA MET A 139 -7.80 -6.58 -23.54
C MET A 139 -6.39 -7.09 -23.83
N THR A 140 -5.47 -6.19 -24.16
CA THR A 140 -4.07 -6.53 -24.43
C THR A 140 -3.45 -7.20 -23.21
N ARG A 141 -3.69 -6.66 -22.01
CA ARG A 141 -3.22 -7.28 -20.77
C ARG A 141 -3.74 -8.71 -20.62
N GLN A 142 -5.05 -8.94 -20.84
CA GLN A 142 -5.63 -10.29 -20.75
C GLN A 142 -5.00 -11.27 -21.76
N ILE A 143 -4.77 -10.82 -23.00
CA ILE A 143 -4.14 -11.63 -24.05
C ILE A 143 -2.71 -12.02 -23.64
N VAL A 144 -1.89 -11.04 -23.24
CA VAL A 144 -0.50 -11.26 -22.84
C VAL A 144 -0.40 -12.18 -21.63
N ASP A 145 -1.19 -11.93 -20.56
CA ASP A 145 -1.20 -12.75 -19.36
C ASP A 145 -1.66 -14.20 -19.68
N ARG A 146 -2.57 -14.38 -20.66
CA ARG A 146 -3.02 -15.69 -21.11
C ARG A 146 -1.94 -16.42 -21.91
N TRP A 147 -1.25 -15.78 -22.84
CA TRP A 147 -0.16 -16.38 -23.60
C TRP A 147 0.96 -16.86 -22.70
N ILE A 148 1.44 -16.01 -21.80
CA ILE A 148 2.47 -16.36 -20.83
C ILE A 148 2.00 -17.52 -19.93
N GLY A 149 0.77 -17.45 -19.43
CA GLY A 149 0.19 -18.51 -18.61
C GLY A 149 0.11 -19.86 -19.32
N TYR A 150 -0.35 -19.88 -20.57
CA TYR A 150 -0.46 -21.12 -21.36
C TYR A 150 0.88 -21.71 -21.75
N LYS A 151 1.86 -20.88 -22.11
CA LYS A 151 3.18 -21.36 -22.48
C LYS A 151 3.94 -21.97 -21.29
N PHE A 152 3.97 -21.27 -20.18
CA PHE A 152 4.88 -21.61 -19.08
C PHE A 152 4.26 -22.46 -17.97
N SER A 153 2.94 -22.38 -17.71
CA SER A 153 2.32 -23.16 -16.63
C SER A 153 2.39 -24.68 -16.84
N PRO A 154 2.21 -25.23 -18.08
CA PRO A 154 2.42 -26.65 -18.33
C PRO A 154 3.86 -27.10 -18.07
N LEU A 155 4.85 -26.25 -18.44
CA LEU A 155 6.26 -26.56 -18.24
C LEU A 155 6.61 -26.67 -16.77
N VAL A 156 6.13 -25.72 -15.94
CA VAL A 156 6.29 -25.77 -14.49
C VAL A 156 5.62 -27.01 -13.89
N SER A 157 4.39 -27.32 -14.34
CA SER A 157 3.67 -28.49 -13.85
C SER A 157 4.37 -29.81 -14.19
N LYS A 158 5.00 -29.87 -15.38
CA LYS A 158 5.81 -31.01 -15.82
C LYS A 158 7.10 -31.12 -15.02
N PHE A 159 7.82 -30.01 -14.85
CA PHE A 159 9.10 -29.99 -14.11
C PHE A 159 8.93 -30.41 -12.64
N CYS A 160 7.90 -29.87 -11.97
CA CYS A 160 7.62 -30.19 -10.56
C CYS A 160 6.79 -31.49 -10.40
N GLU A 161 6.47 -32.22 -11.47
CA GLU A 161 5.63 -33.43 -11.46
C GLU A 161 4.28 -33.25 -10.73
N LYS A 162 3.77 -31.99 -10.73
CA LYS A 162 2.57 -31.60 -9.98
C LYS A 162 1.59 -30.84 -10.86
N ARG A 163 0.36 -31.36 -10.97
CA ARG A 163 -0.71 -30.69 -11.73
C ARG A 163 -1.21 -29.42 -11.06
N GLY A 164 -1.66 -28.46 -11.87
CA GLY A 164 -2.32 -27.26 -11.39
C GLY A 164 -1.38 -26.14 -10.93
N LEU A 165 -0.08 -26.27 -11.17
CA LEU A 165 0.87 -25.17 -10.97
C LEU A 165 0.70 -24.13 -12.08
N SER A 166 1.12 -22.89 -11.81
CA SER A 166 1.02 -21.81 -12.79
C SER A 166 2.22 -20.87 -12.72
N ALA A 167 2.63 -20.41 -13.88
CA ALA A 167 3.51 -19.25 -14.05
C ALA A 167 2.70 -18.09 -14.61
N GLY A 168 3.13 -16.86 -14.33
CA GLY A 168 2.46 -15.68 -14.84
C GLY A 168 3.32 -14.44 -14.67
N ARG A 169 3.18 -13.52 -15.60
CA ARG A 169 3.99 -12.33 -15.74
C ARG A 169 4.18 -11.54 -14.42
N CYS A 170 3.12 -11.35 -13.66
CA CYS A 170 3.21 -10.64 -12.37
C CYS A 170 3.29 -11.58 -11.16
N GLN A 171 2.72 -12.78 -11.26
CA GLN A 171 2.76 -13.78 -10.19
C GLN A 171 4.18 -14.27 -9.90
N THR A 172 4.94 -14.59 -10.94
CA THR A 172 6.31 -15.11 -10.80
C THR A 172 7.27 -14.07 -10.22
N PRO A 173 7.31 -12.80 -10.67
CA PRO A 173 8.06 -11.74 -9.99
C PRO A 173 7.62 -11.50 -8.53
N THR A 174 6.33 -11.65 -8.21
CA THR A 174 5.88 -11.56 -6.82
C THR A 174 6.51 -12.66 -5.96
N LEU A 175 6.62 -13.88 -6.48
CA LEU A 175 7.30 -14.99 -5.81
C LEU A 175 8.81 -14.73 -5.68
N LYS A 176 9.42 -14.14 -6.72
CA LYS A 176 10.85 -13.76 -6.71
C LYS A 176 11.17 -12.75 -5.59
N ILE A 177 10.31 -11.77 -5.36
CA ILE A 177 10.46 -10.82 -4.25
C ILE A 177 10.58 -11.56 -2.90
N VAL A 178 9.76 -12.60 -2.70
CA VAL A 178 9.80 -13.41 -1.46
C VAL A 178 11.08 -14.24 -1.39
N LYS A 179 11.49 -14.86 -2.52
CA LYS A 179 12.74 -15.62 -2.61
C LYS A 179 13.95 -14.73 -2.29
N ASP A 180 14.06 -13.58 -2.94
CA ASP A 180 15.20 -12.68 -2.76
C ASP A 180 15.32 -12.19 -1.31
N GLN A 181 14.19 -11.95 -0.65
CA GLN A 181 14.19 -11.63 0.76
C GLN A 181 14.66 -12.81 1.63
N ASN A 182 14.25 -14.02 1.30
CA ASN A 182 14.68 -15.23 1.98
C ASN A 182 16.18 -15.45 1.82
N ASP A 183 16.71 -15.28 0.61
CA ASP A 183 18.14 -15.39 0.34
C ASP A 183 18.94 -14.33 1.11
N LEU A 184 18.47 -13.09 1.14
CA LEU A 184 19.09 -12.00 1.88
C LEU A 184 19.16 -12.29 3.38
N ILE A 185 18.17 -12.96 3.94
CA ILE A 185 18.15 -13.37 5.35
C ILE A 185 19.17 -14.49 5.59
N ASN A 186 19.27 -15.44 4.66
CA ASN A 186 20.16 -16.60 4.81
C ASN A 186 21.64 -16.26 4.55
N THR A 187 21.93 -15.18 3.81
CA THR A 187 23.31 -14.77 3.50
C THR A 187 23.92 -13.83 4.53
N LYS A 188 23.10 -13.12 5.31
CA LYS A 188 23.60 -12.22 6.36
C LYS A 188 23.95 -13.01 7.62
N SER A 189 25.18 -12.82 8.12
CA SER A 189 25.61 -13.37 9.41
C SER A 189 24.80 -12.75 10.56
N ASN A 190 24.50 -13.57 11.55
CA ASN A 190 23.92 -13.14 12.82
C ASN A 190 25.00 -12.44 13.68
N GLY A 191 25.50 -11.28 13.23
CA GLY A 191 26.46 -10.48 14.02
C GLY A 191 25.76 -9.79 15.19
N THR A 192 26.56 -9.49 16.22
CA THR A 192 26.15 -8.65 17.36
C THR A 192 27.09 -7.47 17.48
N ASN A 193 26.59 -6.39 18.09
CA ASN A 193 27.39 -5.24 18.51
C ASN A 193 27.17 -5.02 20.00
N PHE A 194 28.13 -4.40 20.65
CA PHE A 194 28.03 -4.06 22.05
C PHE A 194 27.71 -2.57 22.19
N HIS A 195 26.58 -2.27 22.83
CA HIS A 195 26.09 -0.93 23.10
C HIS A 195 26.38 -0.57 24.54
N PHE A 196 26.92 0.61 24.77
CA PHE A 196 27.20 1.10 26.11
C PHE A 196 26.16 2.11 26.57
N PHE A 197 25.71 1.95 27.82
CA PHE A 197 24.70 2.78 28.44
C PHE A 197 25.16 3.29 29.80
N GLY A 198 24.80 4.53 30.13
CA GLY A 198 24.95 5.08 31.47
C GLY A 198 23.63 5.62 31.99
N THR A 199 23.27 5.30 33.23
CA THR A 199 22.05 5.77 33.87
C THR A 199 22.41 6.84 34.92
N PHE A 200 21.83 8.01 34.76
CA PHE A 200 22.03 9.18 35.66
C PHE A 200 20.65 9.77 35.99
N HIS A 201 20.37 9.99 37.26
CA HIS A 201 19.08 10.54 37.72
C HIS A 201 17.87 9.81 37.13
N ASN A 202 17.87 8.48 37.15
CA ASN A 202 16.83 7.61 36.58
C ASN A 202 16.64 7.80 35.07
N THR A 203 17.63 8.36 34.38
CA THR A 203 17.59 8.54 32.92
C THR A 203 18.76 7.84 32.27
N THR A 204 18.47 6.94 31.35
CA THR A 204 19.48 6.18 30.60
C THR A 204 19.90 6.93 29.33
N PHE A 205 21.19 7.02 29.13
CA PHE A 205 21.89 7.59 27.98
C PHE A 205 22.63 6.49 27.25
N GLU A 206 22.74 6.58 25.95
CA GLU A 206 23.45 5.62 25.10
C GLU A 206 24.70 6.28 24.52
N LEU A 207 25.78 5.54 24.45
CA LEU A 207 27.03 6.01 23.84
C LEU A 207 26.83 6.18 22.32
N ASN A 208 27.38 7.24 21.74
CA ASN A 208 27.36 7.49 20.29
C ASN A 208 28.40 6.66 19.52
N HIS A 209 28.90 5.57 20.13
CA HIS A 209 29.82 4.63 19.55
C HIS A 209 29.37 3.18 19.82
N LEU A 210 29.60 2.28 18.87
CA LEU A 210 29.28 0.85 18.98
C LEU A 210 30.58 0.05 18.95
N PHE A 211 30.70 -0.92 19.87
CA PHE A 211 31.85 -1.83 19.89
C PHE A 211 31.50 -3.08 19.08
N SER A 212 32.41 -3.50 18.23
CA SER A 212 32.32 -4.78 17.51
C SER A 212 32.94 -5.94 18.29
N SER A 213 33.75 -5.65 19.31
CA SER A 213 34.45 -6.57 20.21
C SER A 213 33.90 -6.41 21.63
N GLU A 214 33.69 -7.55 22.29
CA GLU A 214 33.34 -7.63 23.71
C GLU A 214 34.45 -7.04 24.58
N SER A 215 35.71 -7.39 24.29
CA SER A 215 36.89 -6.92 25.04
C SER A 215 37.01 -5.41 25.04
N ASP A 216 36.89 -4.77 23.85
CA ASP A 216 36.97 -3.29 23.74
C ASP A 216 35.86 -2.61 24.52
N GLY A 217 34.66 -3.21 24.51
CA GLY A 217 33.52 -2.71 25.28
C GLY A 217 33.71 -2.85 26.79
N LEU A 218 34.30 -3.98 27.25
CA LEU A 218 34.59 -4.20 28.67
C LEU A 218 35.73 -3.31 29.17
N ASP A 219 36.78 -3.10 28.38
CA ASP A 219 37.85 -2.17 28.72
C ASP A 219 37.30 -0.76 28.89
N PHE A 220 36.44 -0.34 27.96
CA PHE A 220 35.76 0.95 28.06
C PHE A 220 34.82 1.06 29.29
N LEU A 221 34.09 -0.02 29.62
CA LEU A 221 33.26 -0.06 30.83
C LEU A 221 34.14 0.11 32.07
N GLN A 222 35.23 -0.63 32.16
CA GLN A 222 36.16 -0.60 33.29
C GLN A 222 36.78 0.80 33.51
N GLU A 223 37.23 1.44 32.43
CA GLU A 223 37.76 2.79 32.46
C GLU A 223 36.76 3.84 32.99
N ASN A 224 35.49 3.69 32.58
CA ASN A 224 34.42 4.64 32.92
C ASN A 224 33.87 4.49 34.35
N ILE A 225 34.16 3.39 35.06
CA ILE A 225 33.74 3.18 36.46
C ILE A 225 34.34 4.24 37.37
N SER A 226 35.63 4.55 37.21
CA SER A 226 36.33 5.56 38.02
C SER A 226 36.29 6.99 37.43
N PHE A 227 35.72 7.12 36.22
CA PHE A 227 35.72 8.41 35.53
C PHE A 227 34.67 9.37 36.09
N HIS A 228 35.07 10.65 36.22
CA HIS A 228 34.16 11.71 36.66
C HIS A 228 33.36 12.28 35.50
N HIS A 229 32.18 11.69 35.22
CA HIS A 229 31.27 12.11 34.17
C HIS A 229 30.72 13.52 34.40
N LYS A 230 30.67 14.34 33.35
CA LYS A 230 30.17 15.73 33.38
C LYS A 230 29.17 15.97 32.26
N LEU A 231 28.20 16.87 32.51
CA LEU A 231 27.34 17.39 31.44
C LEU A 231 28.14 18.29 30.52
N VAL A 232 27.94 18.12 29.23
CA VAL A 232 28.42 19.05 28.20
C VAL A 232 27.40 20.20 28.10
N LEU A 233 27.84 21.40 28.40
CA LEU A 233 26.99 22.60 28.39
C LEU A 233 27.58 23.67 27.47
N PRO A 234 26.75 24.46 26.78
CA PRO A 234 25.29 24.39 26.74
C PRO A 234 24.81 23.15 25.95
N HIS A 235 23.57 22.70 26.21
CA HIS A 235 22.97 21.64 25.42
C HIS A 235 22.72 22.11 23.98
N GLU A 236 22.93 21.22 23.01
CA GLU A 236 22.62 21.47 21.60
C GLU A 236 21.12 21.29 21.37
N THR A 237 20.47 22.31 20.78
CA THR A 237 19.06 22.21 20.37
C THR A 237 18.92 22.44 18.89
N GLU A 238 18.25 21.52 18.21
CA GLU A 238 17.95 21.59 16.79
C GLU A 238 16.43 21.62 16.58
N THR A 239 15.95 22.59 15.82
CA THR A 239 14.55 22.63 15.41
C THR A 239 14.35 21.77 14.16
N THR A 240 13.52 20.75 14.27
CA THR A 240 13.17 19.83 13.18
C THR A 240 11.69 19.91 12.85
N PHE A 241 11.35 19.48 11.63
CA PHE A 241 9.98 19.49 11.14
C PHE A 241 9.50 18.07 10.83
N GLN A 242 8.31 17.74 11.29
CA GLN A 242 7.61 16.55 10.85
C GLN A 242 6.51 16.95 9.87
N TYR A 243 6.55 16.38 8.68
CA TYR A 243 5.60 16.71 7.61
C TYR A 243 4.35 15.83 7.67
N PRO A 244 3.19 16.38 7.27
CA PRO A 244 1.94 15.62 7.21
C PRO A 244 2.04 14.47 6.18
N PRO A 245 1.25 13.41 6.35
CA PRO A 245 1.18 12.31 5.39
C PRO A 245 0.63 12.81 4.04
N LYS A 246 1.00 12.13 2.96
CA LYS A 246 0.36 12.35 1.66
C LYS A 246 -1.04 11.75 1.66
N PRO A 247 -1.98 12.28 0.83
CA PRO A 247 -3.25 11.64 0.59
C PRO A 247 -3.08 10.19 0.12
N LEU A 248 -4.06 9.34 0.44
CA LEU A 248 -3.94 7.89 0.35
C LEU A 248 -4.11 7.35 -1.07
N THR A 249 -3.20 6.45 -1.46
CA THR A 249 -3.32 5.56 -2.61
C THR A 249 -3.77 4.17 -2.17
N THR A 250 -4.22 3.33 -3.11
CA THR A 250 -4.62 1.93 -2.84
C THR A 250 -3.51 1.14 -2.14
N SER A 251 -2.30 1.20 -2.67
CA SER A 251 -1.15 0.47 -2.12
C SER A 251 -0.84 0.93 -0.70
N LYS A 252 -0.92 2.23 -0.44
CA LYS A 252 -0.65 2.80 0.89
C LYS A 252 -1.66 2.33 1.93
N VAL A 253 -2.96 2.30 1.57
CA VAL A 253 -4.00 1.76 2.46
C VAL A 253 -3.77 0.27 2.74
N GLN A 254 -3.46 -0.54 1.73
CA GLN A 254 -3.16 -1.96 1.91
C GLN A 254 -1.95 -2.20 2.82
N GLN A 255 -0.88 -1.42 2.66
CA GLN A 255 0.30 -1.47 3.52
C GLN A 255 -0.05 -1.17 4.98
N GLN A 256 -0.80 -0.09 5.22
CA GLN A 256 -1.16 0.32 6.57
C GLN A 256 -2.15 -0.63 7.24
N CYS A 257 -3.15 -1.13 6.52
CA CYS A 257 -4.06 -2.14 7.06
C CYS A 257 -3.32 -3.44 7.44
N SER A 258 -2.35 -3.85 6.64
CA SER A 258 -1.49 -4.99 6.94
C SER A 258 -0.63 -4.75 8.19
N PHE A 259 -0.11 -3.53 8.35
CA PHE A 259 0.71 -3.15 9.50
C PHE A 259 -0.13 -3.02 10.78
N MET A 260 -1.19 -2.21 10.75
CA MET A 260 -1.97 -1.85 11.95
C MET A 260 -2.90 -2.98 12.43
N TRP A 261 -3.60 -3.63 11.49
CA TRP A 261 -4.67 -4.59 11.82
C TRP A 261 -4.39 -6.01 11.32
N LYS A 262 -3.24 -6.25 10.72
CA LYS A 262 -2.85 -7.56 10.16
C LYS A 262 -3.83 -8.08 9.09
N TRP A 263 -4.56 -7.16 8.45
CA TRP A 263 -5.49 -7.50 7.38
C TRP A 263 -4.73 -7.95 6.14
N SER A 264 -5.31 -8.93 5.43
CA SER A 264 -4.81 -9.28 4.10
C SER A 264 -5.18 -8.19 3.09
N PRO A 265 -4.40 -8.03 2.00
CA PRO A 265 -4.74 -7.10 0.92
C PRO A 265 -6.13 -7.35 0.33
N THR A 266 -6.53 -8.61 0.18
CA THR A 266 -7.86 -8.99 -0.31
C THR A 266 -8.98 -8.53 0.64
N SER A 267 -8.79 -8.69 1.95
CA SER A 267 -9.74 -8.22 2.96
C SER A 267 -9.85 -6.69 2.95
N THR A 268 -8.70 -6.01 2.85
CA THR A 268 -8.64 -4.55 2.74
C THR A 268 -9.40 -4.05 1.51
N MET A 269 -9.15 -4.66 0.34
CA MET A 269 -9.85 -4.29 -0.91
C MET A 269 -11.36 -4.51 -0.82
N LYS A 270 -11.81 -5.60 -0.19
CA LYS A 270 -13.23 -5.85 0.03
C LYS A 270 -13.88 -4.78 0.92
N SER A 271 -13.20 -4.36 1.97
CA SER A 271 -13.68 -3.30 2.87
C SER A 271 -13.71 -1.92 2.19
N LEU A 272 -12.67 -1.60 1.40
CA LEU A 272 -12.63 -0.37 0.60
C LEU A 272 -13.74 -0.34 -0.45
N GLN A 273 -13.96 -1.46 -1.16
CA GLN A 273 -15.04 -1.60 -2.14
C GLN A 273 -16.39 -1.30 -1.49
N LYS A 274 -16.65 -1.85 -0.30
CA LYS A 274 -17.89 -1.59 0.44
C LYS A 274 -18.03 -0.11 0.81
N LEU A 275 -16.99 0.52 1.34
CA LEU A 275 -17.04 1.95 1.69
C LEU A 275 -17.29 2.83 0.45
N TYR A 276 -16.72 2.49 -0.70
CA TYR A 276 -16.99 3.19 -1.96
C TYR A 276 -18.44 2.99 -2.42
N GLU A 277 -18.94 1.76 -2.44
CA GLU A 277 -20.31 1.43 -2.84
C GLU A 277 -21.36 2.08 -1.92
N ASP A 278 -21.05 2.16 -0.63
CA ASP A 278 -21.86 2.90 0.35
C ASP A 278 -21.70 4.43 0.18
N GLY A 279 -20.83 4.91 -0.74
CA GLY A 279 -20.58 6.32 -1.03
C GLY A 279 -19.96 7.07 0.14
N TRP A 280 -19.15 6.39 0.95
CA TRP A 280 -18.44 7.00 2.09
C TRP A 280 -17.07 7.53 1.69
N ILE A 281 -16.42 6.88 0.72
CA ILE A 281 -15.12 7.26 0.19
C ILE A 281 -15.16 7.41 -1.33
N THR A 282 -14.14 8.05 -1.88
CA THR A 282 -13.87 8.09 -3.31
C THR A 282 -13.50 6.72 -3.84
N TYR A 283 -13.41 6.57 -5.16
CA TYR A 283 -12.98 5.34 -5.81
C TYR A 283 -11.64 4.87 -5.27
N HIS A 284 -11.61 3.63 -4.84
CA HIS A 284 -10.53 3.11 -4.02
C HIS A 284 -9.37 2.49 -4.80
N ARG A 285 -9.50 2.31 -6.13
CA ARG A 285 -8.42 1.80 -7.00
C ARG A 285 -7.72 2.97 -7.66
N THR A 286 -6.78 3.59 -6.97
CA THR A 286 -6.07 4.78 -7.43
C THR A 286 -4.61 4.77 -7.04
N GLU A 287 -3.76 5.28 -7.92
CA GLU A 287 -2.36 5.61 -7.66
C GLU A 287 -2.18 7.11 -7.36
N SER A 288 -3.24 7.89 -7.54
CA SER A 288 -3.19 9.33 -7.31
C SER A 288 -3.19 9.66 -5.82
N SER A 289 -2.33 10.59 -5.44
CA SER A 289 -2.33 11.24 -4.12
C SER A 289 -2.83 12.69 -4.20
N ILE A 290 -3.60 13.03 -5.23
CA ILE A 290 -4.14 14.38 -5.46
C ILE A 290 -5.58 14.42 -4.96
N LEU A 291 -5.92 15.47 -4.22
CA LEU A 291 -7.30 15.75 -3.80
C LEU A 291 -7.95 16.74 -4.79
N SER A 292 -9.24 16.57 -5.07
CA SER A 292 -9.98 17.53 -5.91
C SER A 292 -9.99 18.93 -5.29
N LYS A 293 -10.00 19.96 -6.14
CA LYS A 293 -10.00 21.38 -5.69
C LYS A 293 -11.20 21.69 -4.76
N ASP A 294 -12.38 21.18 -5.10
CA ASP A 294 -13.60 21.38 -4.30
C ASP A 294 -13.47 20.74 -2.90
N PHE A 295 -12.97 19.50 -2.83
CA PHE A 295 -12.77 18.85 -1.55
C PHE A 295 -11.66 19.51 -0.73
N THR A 296 -10.58 19.91 -1.36
CA THR A 296 -9.49 20.63 -0.72
C THR A 296 -9.97 21.94 -0.09
N PHE A 297 -10.79 22.71 -0.81
CA PHE A 297 -11.37 23.93 -0.28
C PHE A 297 -12.24 23.66 0.96
N LYS A 298 -13.14 22.67 0.89
CA LYS A 298 -13.99 22.26 2.01
C LYS A 298 -13.18 21.74 3.21
N GLY A 299 -12.16 20.94 2.94
CA GLY A 299 -11.28 20.40 3.97
C GLY A 299 -10.47 21.49 4.69
N ARG A 300 -9.94 22.44 3.94
CA ARG A 300 -9.22 23.59 4.51
C ARG A 300 -10.12 24.47 5.36
N LYS A 301 -11.35 24.74 4.88
CA LYS A 301 -12.32 25.47 5.68
C LYS A 301 -12.67 24.73 6.97
N TRP A 302 -12.88 23.42 6.90
CA TRP A 302 -13.14 22.60 8.08
C TRP A 302 -11.98 22.66 9.08
N ILE A 303 -10.72 22.62 8.63
CA ILE A 303 -9.54 22.75 9.51
C ILE A 303 -9.49 24.14 10.14
N GLU A 304 -9.73 25.20 9.36
CA GLU A 304 -9.74 26.57 9.86
C GLU A 304 -10.83 26.76 10.95
N ASP A 305 -12.02 26.22 10.72
CA ASP A 305 -13.16 26.33 11.64
C ASP A 305 -12.95 25.54 12.95
N ASN A 306 -12.17 24.44 12.93
CA ASN A 306 -11.99 23.58 14.11
C ASN A 306 -10.66 23.81 14.85
N TYR A 307 -9.60 24.25 14.16
CA TYR A 307 -8.25 24.35 14.71
C TYR A 307 -7.61 25.72 14.48
N GLY A 308 -8.11 26.52 13.57
CA GLY A 308 -7.57 27.83 13.24
C GLY A 308 -6.64 27.83 12.02
N LYS A 309 -6.25 29.04 11.58
CA LYS A 309 -5.48 29.28 10.34
C LYS A 309 -4.07 28.70 10.39
N ASP A 310 -3.43 28.68 11.56
CA ASP A 310 -2.06 28.20 11.73
C ASP A 310 -1.93 26.71 11.42
N TYR A 311 -3.02 25.97 11.52
CA TYR A 311 -3.06 24.55 11.20
C TYR A 311 -3.22 24.25 9.71
N LEU A 312 -3.39 25.26 8.85
CA LEU A 312 -3.52 25.06 7.42
C LEU A 312 -2.17 24.76 6.77
N GLY A 313 -2.06 23.62 6.12
CA GLY A 313 -0.89 23.24 5.31
C GLY A 313 -0.70 24.15 4.10
N VAL A 314 0.51 24.14 3.56
CA VAL A 314 0.82 24.85 2.30
C VAL A 314 0.06 24.19 1.14
N PHE A 315 -0.84 24.94 0.54
CA PHE A 315 -1.57 24.48 -0.64
C PHE A 315 -0.70 24.61 -1.89
N ARG A 316 -0.38 23.49 -2.52
CA ARG A 316 0.19 23.46 -3.86
C ARG A 316 -0.92 23.02 -4.81
N SER A 317 -1.46 23.96 -5.58
CA SER A 317 -2.38 23.64 -6.67
C SER A 317 -1.60 22.84 -7.71
N THR A 318 -1.95 21.58 -7.88
CA THR A 318 -1.49 20.81 -9.03
C THR A 318 -2.61 20.83 -10.06
N ASP A 319 -2.38 21.52 -11.18
CA ASP A 319 -3.31 21.54 -12.32
C ASP A 319 -3.29 20.23 -13.13
N VAL A 320 -2.73 19.17 -12.58
CA VAL A 320 -2.68 17.87 -13.24
C VAL A 320 -4.09 17.29 -13.25
N LYS A 321 -4.71 17.26 -14.43
CA LYS A 321 -5.94 16.48 -14.68
C LYS A 321 -5.58 15.00 -14.60
N THR A 322 -5.67 14.42 -13.41
CA THR A 322 -5.61 12.97 -13.24
C THR A 322 -7.02 12.40 -13.38
N ALA A 323 -7.14 11.24 -14.02
CA ALA A 323 -8.42 10.53 -14.15
C ALA A 323 -9.02 10.17 -12.79
N HIS A 324 -8.16 10.00 -11.77
CA HIS A 324 -8.52 9.63 -10.41
C HIS A 324 -7.95 10.61 -9.40
N GLU A 325 -8.65 10.74 -8.27
CA GLU A 325 -8.16 11.41 -7.07
C GLU A 325 -7.74 10.39 -5.99
N ALA A 326 -7.13 10.88 -4.91
CA ALA A 326 -6.77 10.06 -3.75
C ALA A 326 -7.99 9.44 -3.08
N ILE A 327 -7.78 8.35 -2.33
CA ILE A 327 -8.80 7.79 -1.45
C ILE A 327 -9.05 8.77 -0.30
N ARG A 328 -10.26 9.29 -0.22
CA ARG A 328 -10.70 10.25 0.79
C ARG A 328 -12.17 10.06 1.17
N PRO A 329 -12.63 10.60 2.31
CA PRO A 329 -14.06 10.65 2.60
C PRO A 329 -14.81 11.53 1.59
N THR A 330 -16.04 11.18 1.27
CA THR A 330 -16.93 12.02 0.43
C THR A 330 -17.47 13.22 1.21
N ASN A 331 -17.51 13.11 2.53
CA ASN A 331 -17.97 14.17 3.44
C ASN A 331 -16.98 14.33 4.60
N ILE A 332 -16.34 15.49 4.67
CA ILE A 332 -15.34 15.81 5.71
C ILE A 332 -15.95 15.88 7.12
N ASN A 333 -17.23 16.26 7.24
CA ASN A 333 -17.92 16.36 8.52
C ASN A 333 -18.32 15.00 9.10
N ARG A 334 -18.23 13.91 8.32
CA ARG A 334 -18.54 12.58 8.81
C ARG A 334 -17.30 11.99 9.47
N GLN A 335 -17.37 11.85 10.79
CA GLN A 335 -16.36 11.19 11.59
C GLN A 335 -16.97 9.90 12.15
N ASP A 336 -16.48 8.75 11.73
CA ASP A 336 -16.96 7.44 12.22
C ASP A 336 -15.79 6.64 12.79
N GLU A 337 -15.59 6.77 14.09
CA GLU A 337 -14.53 6.09 14.84
C GLU A 337 -14.78 4.58 14.98
N LYS A 338 -16.04 4.14 14.86
CA LYS A 338 -16.39 2.72 14.96
C LYS A 338 -15.88 1.92 13.77
N ASN A 339 -15.75 2.55 12.60
CA ASN A 339 -15.16 1.95 11.43
C ASN A 339 -13.68 2.34 11.33
N CYS A 340 -12.79 1.50 11.83
CA CYS A 340 -11.36 1.79 11.90
C CYS A 340 -10.73 2.17 10.55
N LEU A 341 -11.14 1.51 9.44
CA LEU A 341 -10.64 1.82 8.10
C LEU A 341 -11.12 3.20 7.63
N TYR A 342 -12.41 3.50 7.81
CA TYR A 342 -12.95 4.80 7.44
C TYR A 342 -12.32 5.93 8.27
N HIS A 343 -12.22 5.73 9.58
CA HIS A 343 -11.57 6.68 10.49
C HIS A 343 -10.11 6.95 10.09
N TYR A 344 -9.35 5.91 9.75
CA TYR A 344 -7.98 6.04 9.25
C TYR A 344 -7.93 6.87 7.96
N ILE A 345 -8.82 6.60 6.99
CA ILE A 345 -8.90 7.35 5.73
C ILE A 345 -9.25 8.82 6.00
N TRP A 346 -10.26 9.07 6.82
CA TRP A 346 -10.67 10.41 7.22
C TRP A 346 -9.53 11.18 7.88
N LYS A 347 -8.94 10.60 8.93
CA LYS A 347 -7.85 11.19 9.69
C LYS A 347 -6.65 11.54 8.80
N THR A 348 -6.19 10.59 7.99
CA THR A 348 -5.04 10.80 7.10
C THR A 348 -5.34 11.87 6.05
N THR A 349 -6.57 11.93 5.54
CA THR A 349 -6.99 12.96 4.59
C THR A 349 -6.96 14.34 5.23
N VAL A 350 -7.50 14.50 6.44
CA VAL A 350 -7.46 15.78 7.16
C VAL A 350 -6.02 16.17 7.46
N GLN A 351 -5.22 15.25 8.01
CA GLN A 351 -3.79 15.48 8.28
C GLN A 351 -3.03 15.95 7.04
N SER A 352 -3.34 15.40 5.86
CA SER A 352 -2.65 15.77 4.60
C SER A 352 -2.88 17.21 4.16
N LEU A 353 -3.92 17.86 4.68
CA LEU A 353 -4.25 19.27 4.43
C LEU A 353 -3.73 20.20 5.53
N MET A 354 -3.18 19.66 6.62
CA MET A 354 -2.70 20.41 7.77
C MET A 354 -1.24 20.82 7.63
N SER A 355 -0.83 21.76 8.47
CA SER A 355 0.55 22.22 8.58
C SER A 355 1.47 21.17 9.20
N LYS A 356 2.77 21.30 8.94
CA LYS A 356 3.82 20.50 9.55
C LYS A 356 3.91 20.77 11.06
N ALA A 357 4.35 19.77 11.81
CA ALA A 357 4.70 19.94 13.21
C ALA A 357 6.13 20.48 13.33
N THR A 358 6.35 21.32 14.34
CA THR A 358 7.67 21.87 14.70
C THR A 358 8.11 21.25 16.02
N ILE A 359 9.28 20.66 16.04
CA ILE A 359 9.81 19.90 17.18
C ILE A 359 11.24 20.36 17.45
N ASP A 360 11.48 20.86 18.64
CA ASP A 360 12.83 21.11 19.13
C ASP A 360 13.38 19.81 19.73
N LYS A 361 14.55 19.42 19.28
CA LYS A 361 15.29 18.26 19.76
C LYS A 361 16.50 18.76 20.53
N THR A 362 16.46 18.67 21.85
CA THR A 362 17.60 18.98 22.69
C THR A 362 18.42 17.72 22.93
N ILE A 363 19.68 17.74 22.54
CA ILE A 363 20.64 16.66 22.76
C ILE A 363 21.43 16.94 24.01
N VAL A 364 21.26 16.10 25.00
CA VAL A 364 22.08 16.12 26.21
C VAL A 364 23.23 15.15 26.04
N LYS A 365 24.44 15.64 26.22
CA LYS A 365 25.69 14.87 26.15
C LYS A 365 26.36 14.80 27.51
N ILE A 366 26.94 13.66 27.85
CA ILE A 366 27.72 13.39 29.05
C ILE A 366 29.09 12.88 28.62
N THR A 367 30.14 13.43 29.20
CA THR A 367 31.54 13.07 28.91
C THR A 367 31.85 11.63 29.31
N THR A 368 32.77 11.00 28.60
CA THR A 368 33.34 9.69 28.90
C THR A 368 34.88 9.79 28.98
N THR A 369 35.59 8.70 29.20
CA THR A 369 37.06 8.62 29.15
C THR A 369 37.60 8.99 27.75
N ASN A 370 36.83 8.76 26.69
CA ASN A 370 37.18 9.17 25.35
C ASN A 370 36.58 10.53 25.01
N GLU A 371 37.40 11.50 24.64
CA GLU A 371 36.96 12.88 24.36
C GLU A 371 36.02 13.02 23.17
N SER A 372 36.04 12.06 22.23
CA SER A 372 35.19 12.05 21.02
C SER A 372 33.86 11.31 21.23
N TRP A 373 33.71 10.56 22.30
CA TRP A 373 32.54 9.73 22.55
C TRP A 373 31.72 10.27 23.74
N PHE A 374 30.43 10.37 23.53
CA PHE A 374 29.52 10.92 24.53
C PHE A 374 28.36 9.95 24.79
N LEU A 375 28.03 9.80 26.07
CA LEU A 375 26.71 9.27 26.42
C LEU A 375 25.66 10.33 26.09
N GLN A 376 24.76 10.04 25.18
CA GLN A 376 23.80 11.02 24.66
C GLN A 376 22.36 10.56 24.73
N LYS A 377 21.45 11.53 24.85
CA LYS A 377 20.00 11.31 24.76
C LYS A 377 19.34 12.54 24.17
N THR A 378 18.41 12.30 23.23
CA THR A 378 17.61 13.36 22.63
C THR A 378 16.29 13.52 23.37
N PHE A 379 15.96 14.75 23.72
CA PHE A 379 14.72 15.15 24.34
C PHE A 379 13.90 15.98 23.34
N PRO A 380 12.88 15.39 22.67
CA PRO A 380 12.03 16.11 21.75
C PRO A 380 10.98 16.91 22.51
N LYS A 381 10.77 18.18 22.14
CA LYS A 381 9.70 19.05 22.61
C LYS A 381 8.87 19.54 21.44
N ILE A 382 7.58 19.26 21.44
CA ILE A 382 6.68 19.77 20.42
C ILE A 382 6.44 21.26 20.67
N ILE A 383 6.91 22.12 19.78
CA ILE A 383 6.69 23.57 19.82
C ILE A 383 5.36 23.92 19.16
N PHE A 384 5.06 23.28 18.03
CA PHE A 384 3.79 23.38 17.34
C PHE A 384 3.41 22.01 16.80
N ASP A 385 2.25 21.51 17.17
CA ASP A 385 1.85 20.13 16.86
C ASP A 385 1.34 19.95 15.42
N GLY A 386 0.85 21.01 14.75
CA GLY A 386 0.39 20.91 13.38
C GLY A 386 -0.56 19.72 13.18
N PHE A 387 -0.29 18.87 12.16
CA PHE A 387 -1.13 17.71 11.87
C PHE A 387 -1.15 16.63 12.99
N LEU A 388 -0.20 16.67 13.92
CA LEU A 388 -0.11 15.73 15.04
C LEU A 388 -1.23 15.93 16.06
N ILE A 389 -1.92 17.07 16.07
CA ILE A 389 -3.06 17.34 16.96
C ILE A 389 -4.16 16.26 16.84
N LEU A 390 -4.29 15.65 15.65
CA LEU A 390 -5.24 14.56 15.40
C LEU A 390 -4.76 13.20 15.92
N ASN A 391 -3.52 13.07 16.39
CA ASN A 391 -3.02 11.84 16.98
C ASN A 391 -3.40 11.79 18.45
N GLU A 392 -3.78 10.61 18.95
CA GLU A 392 -3.89 10.41 20.39
C GLU A 392 -2.52 10.70 21.03
N ARG A 393 -2.46 11.74 21.82
CA ARG A 393 -1.26 12.04 22.59
C ARG A 393 -1.12 11.01 23.70
N LYS A 394 -0.18 10.11 23.57
CA LYS A 394 0.42 9.50 24.76
C LYS A 394 1.43 10.53 25.26
N GLU A 395 1.03 11.34 26.20
CA GLU A 395 1.97 12.17 26.96
C GLU A 395 2.96 11.21 27.65
N LYS A 396 4.08 10.97 27.01
CA LYS A 396 5.27 10.58 27.75
C LYS A 396 5.73 11.86 28.44
N GLU A 397 5.57 11.94 29.75
CA GLU A 397 6.22 12.96 30.54
C GLU A 397 7.70 12.99 30.15
N LEU A 398 8.05 13.96 29.35
CA LEU A 398 9.43 14.29 29.08
C LEU A 398 10.00 14.75 30.40
N ASN A 399 11.02 14.10 30.91
CA ASN A 399 11.70 14.47 32.12
C ASN A 399 12.47 15.79 31.90
N GLU A 400 11.72 16.90 31.68
CA GLU A 400 12.28 18.24 31.45
C GLU A 400 13.18 18.68 32.63
N SER A 401 13.04 18.02 33.79
CA SER A 401 13.87 18.26 34.94
C SER A 401 15.36 18.04 34.64
N PHE A 402 15.68 17.16 33.71
CA PHE A 402 17.07 16.87 33.32
C PHE A 402 17.68 18.03 32.53
N LEU A 403 16.91 18.68 31.66
CA LEU A 403 17.38 19.79 30.82
C LEU A 403 17.78 21.05 31.62
N LYS A 404 17.26 21.20 32.85
CA LYS A 404 17.55 22.33 33.73
C LYS A 404 18.77 22.10 34.63
N ARG A 405 19.37 20.90 34.59
CA ARG A 405 20.51 20.57 35.47
C ARG A 405 21.80 21.18 34.95
N LYS A 406 22.59 21.69 35.88
CA LYS A 406 23.95 22.18 35.60
C LYS A 406 25.03 21.22 36.11
N THR A 407 24.67 20.30 37.00
CA THR A 407 25.57 19.34 37.64
C THR A 407 25.02 17.94 37.50
N LEU A 408 25.90 16.96 37.41
CA LEU A 408 25.59 15.55 37.33
C LEU A 408 25.97 14.88 38.66
N LYS A 409 25.06 14.06 39.20
CA LYS A 409 25.45 13.11 40.27
C LYS A 409 26.18 11.92 39.63
N PRO A 410 26.96 11.16 40.43
CA PRO A 410 27.53 9.91 39.94
C PRO A 410 26.47 9.03 39.26
N PHE A 411 26.90 8.22 38.33
CA PHE A 411 26.00 7.28 37.65
C PHE A 411 25.34 6.31 38.67
N GLU A 412 24.19 5.80 38.32
CA GLU A 412 23.52 4.73 39.07
C GLU A 412 23.97 3.38 38.53
N PHE A 413 24.02 3.27 37.20
CA PHE A 413 24.48 2.08 36.48
C PHE A 413 25.27 2.47 35.23
N LEU A 414 26.34 1.71 34.95
CA LEU A 414 26.96 1.60 33.63
C LEU A 414 26.69 0.21 33.09
N LYS A 415 26.31 0.09 31.83
CA LYS A 415 25.96 -1.19 31.20
C LYS A 415 26.58 -1.31 29.83
N LEU A 416 27.18 -2.45 29.56
CA LEU A 416 27.57 -2.89 28.22
C LEU A 416 26.64 -4.03 27.81
N LYS A 417 25.84 -3.82 26.78
CA LYS A 417 24.83 -4.78 26.34
C LYS A 417 25.11 -5.27 24.94
N GLU A 418 25.22 -6.59 24.78
CA GLU A 418 25.27 -7.22 23.48
C GLU A 418 23.90 -7.13 22.82
N ILE A 419 23.82 -6.54 21.62
CA ILE A 419 22.58 -6.34 20.87
C ILE A 419 22.79 -6.94 19.46
N PRO A 420 21.84 -7.73 18.96
CA PRO A 420 21.90 -8.23 17.60
C PRO A 420 22.02 -7.09 16.59
N ALA A 421 22.95 -7.21 15.64
CA ALA A 421 22.95 -6.32 14.48
C ALA A 421 21.60 -6.41 13.76
N GLU A 422 21.21 -5.36 13.03
CA GLU A 422 19.94 -5.34 12.31
C GLU A 422 19.80 -6.59 11.42
N THR A 423 18.91 -7.49 11.83
CA THR A 423 18.59 -8.68 11.06
C THR A 423 17.50 -8.38 10.06
N GLN A 424 17.71 -8.82 8.82
CA GLN A 424 16.65 -8.76 7.81
C GLN A 424 15.49 -9.66 8.23
N GLN A 425 14.26 -9.14 8.10
CA GLN A 425 13.04 -9.89 8.42
C GLN A 425 12.36 -10.39 7.15
N GLN A 426 11.58 -11.47 7.28
CA GLN A 426 10.67 -11.89 6.23
C GLN A 426 9.61 -10.80 5.95
N LEU A 427 9.08 -10.78 4.73
CA LEU A 427 8.09 -9.81 4.33
C LEU A 427 6.70 -10.22 4.79
N ASN A 428 5.87 -9.24 5.16
CA ASN A 428 4.43 -9.41 5.23
C ASN A 428 3.77 -9.03 3.90
N GLU A 429 2.47 -9.31 3.75
CA GLU A 429 1.72 -9.03 2.52
C GLU A 429 1.77 -7.55 2.11
N GLY A 430 1.70 -6.61 3.06
CA GLY A 430 1.79 -5.17 2.80
C GLY A 430 3.17 -4.74 2.30
N GLN A 431 4.24 -5.32 2.84
CA GLN A 431 5.61 -5.06 2.40
C GLN A 431 5.88 -5.61 0.99
N ILE A 432 5.27 -6.74 0.62
CA ILE A 432 5.34 -7.27 -0.75
C ILE A 432 4.67 -6.29 -1.72
N ILE A 433 3.49 -5.74 -1.38
CA ILE A 433 2.82 -4.72 -2.20
C ILE A 433 3.68 -3.47 -2.35
N ALA A 434 4.33 -3.01 -1.28
CA ALA A 434 5.24 -1.86 -1.35
C ALA A 434 6.41 -2.09 -2.32
N LYS A 435 6.98 -3.32 -2.32
CA LYS A 435 8.04 -3.70 -3.26
C LYS A 435 7.51 -3.79 -4.69
N LEU A 436 6.33 -4.37 -4.92
CA LEU A 436 5.69 -4.43 -6.25
C LEU A 436 5.46 -3.04 -6.82
N GLU A 437 4.89 -2.12 -6.02
CA GLU A 437 4.67 -0.73 -6.42
C GLU A 437 5.98 -0.03 -6.79
N LYS A 438 7.02 -0.17 -5.94
CA LYS A 438 8.35 0.41 -6.20
C LYS A 438 8.99 -0.11 -7.49
N LEU A 439 8.75 -1.36 -7.83
CA LEU A 439 9.25 -2.02 -9.05
C LEU A 439 8.36 -1.74 -10.27
N GLY A 440 7.24 -1.02 -10.14
CA GLY A 440 6.31 -0.77 -11.25
C GLY A 440 5.53 -2.00 -11.70
N ILE A 441 5.44 -3.05 -10.88
CA ILE A 441 4.80 -4.34 -11.20
C ILE A 441 3.36 -4.35 -10.68
N GLY A 442 2.41 -4.41 -11.61
CA GLY A 442 0.99 -4.41 -11.29
C GLY A 442 0.40 -3.00 -11.12
N ARG A 443 -0.87 -2.95 -10.78
CA ARG A 443 -1.67 -1.73 -10.62
C ARG A 443 -2.62 -1.90 -9.43
N PRO A 444 -3.27 -0.84 -8.94
CA PRO A 444 -4.18 -0.90 -7.79
C PRO A 444 -5.22 -2.02 -7.82
N SER A 445 -5.73 -2.35 -9.01
CA SER A 445 -6.68 -3.43 -9.22
C SER A 445 -6.09 -4.84 -9.04
N THR A 446 -4.76 -5.00 -9.08
CA THR A 446 -4.11 -6.31 -9.20
C THR A 446 -3.19 -6.70 -8.04
N PHE A 447 -2.65 -5.74 -7.29
CA PHE A 447 -1.70 -6.02 -6.18
C PHE A 447 -2.20 -7.13 -5.22
N ALA A 448 -3.43 -7.00 -4.72
CA ALA A 448 -4.01 -7.98 -3.82
C ALA A 448 -4.11 -9.38 -4.45
N SER A 449 -4.43 -9.44 -5.74
CA SER A 449 -4.58 -10.70 -6.46
C SER A 449 -3.26 -11.46 -6.65
N PHE A 450 -2.14 -10.75 -6.83
CA PHE A 450 -0.83 -11.40 -6.99
C PHE A 450 -0.37 -12.04 -5.70
N VAL A 451 -0.47 -11.32 -4.58
CA VAL A 451 -0.14 -11.86 -3.26
C VAL A 451 -1.04 -13.03 -2.90
N ALA A 452 -2.35 -12.93 -3.14
CA ALA A 452 -3.27 -14.03 -2.90
C ALA A 452 -2.97 -15.25 -3.80
N LYS A 453 -2.53 -15.03 -5.04
CA LYS A 453 -2.30 -16.10 -6.02
C LYS A 453 -1.09 -16.97 -5.66
N ILE A 454 0.02 -16.40 -5.19
CA ILE A 454 1.17 -17.18 -4.75
C ILE A 454 0.85 -18.02 -3.50
N GLN A 455 -0.03 -17.53 -2.61
CA GLN A 455 -0.53 -18.29 -1.45
C GLN A 455 -1.50 -19.40 -1.89
N MET A 456 -2.47 -19.09 -2.77
CA MET A 456 -3.44 -20.07 -3.27
C MET A 456 -2.75 -21.22 -4.02
N ARG A 457 -1.64 -20.93 -4.74
CA ARG A 457 -0.83 -21.95 -5.43
C ARG A 457 0.11 -22.70 -4.48
N ARG A 458 0.11 -22.34 -3.20
CA ARG A 458 0.94 -22.96 -2.17
C ARG A 458 2.45 -22.88 -2.49
N TYR A 459 2.89 -21.76 -3.08
CA TYR A 459 4.31 -21.46 -3.30
C TYR A 459 4.96 -20.83 -2.08
N VAL A 460 4.13 -20.27 -1.22
CA VAL A 460 4.52 -19.61 0.03
C VAL A 460 3.54 -19.99 1.14
N ASP A 461 4.05 -19.94 2.36
CA ASP A 461 3.27 -20.13 3.58
C ASP A 461 3.19 -18.81 4.35
N LYS A 462 2.01 -18.51 4.89
CA LYS A 462 1.84 -17.42 5.85
C LYS A 462 1.95 -17.98 7.26
N LYS A 463 2.99 -17.59 7.99
CA LYS A 463 3.26 -18.11 9.33
C LYS A 463 3.89 -17.08 10.26
N ASN A 464 3.82 -17.36 11.55
CA ASN A 464 4.63 -16.69 12.55
C ASN A 464 5.95 -17.43 12.66
N ILE A 465 7.03 -16.69 12.79
CA ILE A 465 8.39 -17.23 12.86
C ILE A 465 8.93 -16.87 14.24
N GLU A 466 9.51 -17.83 14.91
CA GLU A 466 10.30 -17.62 16.10
C GLU A 466 11.70 -18.12 15.80
N LYS A 467 12.64 -17.18 15.72
CA LYS A 467 14.06 -17.47 15.59
C LYS A 467 14.67 -17.41 16.97
N LYS A 468 15.24 -18.50 17.41
CA LYS A 468 16.08 -18.56 18.60
C LYS A 468 17.52 -18.43 18.15
N TRP A 469 18.28 -17.61 18.84
CA TRP A 469 19.72 -17.56 18.64
C TRP A 469 20.35 -18.68 19.46
N GLU A 470 21.34 -19.35 18.90
CA GLU A 470 22.07 -20.40 19.62
C GLU A 470 22.95 -19.82 20.74
N LYS A 471 23.34 -18.54 20.59
CA LYS A 471 24.16 -17.81 21.56
C LYS A 471 23.24 -16.98 22.49
N HIS A 472 23.51 -17.03 23.81
CA HIS A 472 22.96 -16.06 24.75
C HIS A 472 23.62 -14.70 24.53
N LEU A 473 22.84 -13.63 24.72
CA LEU A 473 23.32 -12.25 24.66
C LEU A 473 23.77 -11.80 26.03
N SER A 474 24.98 -11.28 26.12
CA SER A 474 25.61 -10.84 27.37
C SER A 474 25.22 -9.40 27.71
N THR A 475 24.97 -9.15 28.98
CA THR A 475 24.83 -7.81 29.55
C THR A 475 25.74 -7.68 30.74
N TYR A 476 26.74 -6.84 30.65
CA TYR A 476 27.65 -6.49 31.74
C TYR A 476 27.13 -5.23 32.41
N SER A 477 26.93 -5.25 33.74
CA SER A 477 26.43 -4.10 34.48
C SER A 477 27.24 -3.81 35.71
N PHE A 478 27.55 -2.53 35.92
CA PHE A 478 28.18 -2.04 37.15
C PHE A 478 27.27 -1.04 37.84
N GLN A 479 26.94 -1.33 39.08
CA GLN A 479 26.15 -0.44 39.93
C GLN A 479 27.10 0.40 40.80
N ASN A 480 26.87 1.70 40.86
CA ASN A 480 27.68 2.57 41.71
C ASN A 480 27.59 2.17 43.19
N GLY A 481 28.76 1.99 43.80
CA GLY A 481 28.88 1.52 45.19
C GLY A 481 28.98 0.01 45.34
N LYS A 482 29.03 -0.75 44.25
CA LYS A 482 29.44 -2.15 44.24
C LYS A 482 30.88 -2.31 43.80
N ASP A 483 31.50 -3.44 44.08
CA ASP A 483 32.92 -3.71 43.79
C ASP A 483 33.13 -4.51 42.50
N GLU A 484 32.08 -5.13 41.97
CA GLU A 484 32.17 -6.07 40.85
C GLU A 484 31.21 -5.78 39.71
N ILE A 485 31.60 -6.14 38.49
CA ILE A 485 30.74 -6.14 37.29
C ILE A 485 29.90 -7.40 37.30
N GLU A 486 28.60 -7.27 37.25
CA GLU A 486 27.65 -8.36 37.16
C GLU A 486 27.44 -8.73 35.69
N LEU A 487 27.50 -10.03 35.35
CA LEU A 487 27.18 -10.59 34.04
C LEU A 487 25.80 -11.25 34.09
N GLU A 488 24.93 -10.80 33.20
CA GLU A 488 23.64 -11.46 32.93
C GLU A 488 23.64 -11.96 31.49
N GLU A 489 23.21 -13.21 31.28
CA GLU A 489 23.06 -13.80 29.97
C GLU A 489 21.59 -14.12 29.70
N GLU A 490 21.06 -13.67 28.57
CA GLU A 490 19.67 -13.87 28.18
C GLU A 490 19.56 -14.58 26.84
N GLU A 491 18.63 -15.56 26.76
CA GLU A 491 18.28 -16.17 25.48
C GLU A 491 17.53 -15.17 24.60
N PHE A 492 18.09 -14.85 23.43
CA PHE A 492 17.44 -13.94 22.51
C PHE A 492 16.47 -14.67 21.59
N LYS A 493 15.21 -14.21 21.58
CA LYS A 493 14.14 -14.74 20.73
C LYS A 493 13.56 -13.62 19.88
N GLN A 494 13.74 -13.74 18.56
CA GLN A 494 13.10 -12.83 17.61
C GLN A 494 11.79 -13.43 17.12
N LYS A 495 10.68 -12.73 17.37
CA LYS A 495 9.35 -13.13 16.89
C LYS A 495 8.92 -12.25 15.72
N GLU A 496 8.58 -12.89 14.63
CA GLU A 496 8.03 -12.25 13.44
C GLU A 496 6.61 -12.77 13.19
N TYR A 497 5.65 -11.86 12.98
CA TYR A 497 4.25 -12.23 12.86
C TYR A 497 3.72 -12.02 11.44
N ASN A 498 2.84 -12.94 10.98
CA ASN A 498 2.14 -12.86 9.69
C ASN A 498 3.10 -12.68 8.49
N LYS A 499 4.20 -13.41 8.49
CA LYS A 499 5.23 -13.36 7.45
C LYS A 499 4.92 -14.33 6.31
N ILE A 500 5.28 -13.93 5.11
CA ILE A 500 5.18 -14.76 3.89
C ILE A 500 6.55 -15.38 3.66
N VAL A 501 6.61 -16.70 3.71
CA VAL A 501 7.83 -17.49 3.58
C VAL A 501 7.71 -18.42 2.39
N ILE A 502 8.72 -18.43 1.55
CA ILE A 502 8.78 -19.35 0.41
C ILE A 502 9.00 -20.77 0.92
N ASN A 503 8.33 -21.77 0.32
CA ASN A 503 8.53 -23.17 0.62
C ASN A 503 9.25 -23.90 -0.53
N ASP A 504 9.55 -25.19 -0.36
CA ASP A 504 10.34 -25.96 -1.33
C ASP A 504 9.70 -26.01 -2.71
N LEU A 505 8.37 -26.08 -2.78
CA LEU A 505 7.66 -26.00 -4.06
C LEU A 505 7.85 -24.64 -4.72
N GLY A 506 7.74 -23.56 -3.95
CA GLY A 506 7.98 -22.20 -4.44
C GLY A 506 9.42 -22.00 -4.90
N LEU A 507 10.39 -22.54 -4.15
CA LEU A 507 11.82 -22.52 -4.53
C LEU A 507 12.05 -23.26 -5.85
N SER A 508 11.51 -24.47 -6.00
CA SER A 508 11.65 -25.27 -7.24
C SER A 508 11.02 -24.55 -8.45
N VAL A 509 9.83 -23.97 -8.27
CA VAL A 509 9.13 -23.25 -9.35
C VAL A 509 9.91 -22.01 -9.77
N ILE A 510 10.37 -21.20 -8.83
CA ILE A 510 11.06 -19.95 -9.16
C ILE A 510 12.42 -20.20 -9.76
N GLN A 511 13.16 -21.18 -9.23
CA GLN A 511 14.47 -21.56 -9.75
C GLN A 511 14.36 -22.03 -11.21
N TYR A 512 13.44 -22.96 -11.49
CA TYR A 512 13.21 -23.45 -12.85
C TYR A 512 12.88 -22.33 -13.85
N LEU A 513 11.99 -21.41 -13.44
CA LEU A 513 11.55 -20.32 -14.33
C LEU A 513 12.67 -19.31 -14.60
N TYR A 514 13.50 -19.00 -13.60
CA TYR A 514 14.60 -18.05 -13.78
C TYR A 514 15.78 -18.68 -14.52
N ASP A 515 16.11 -19.95 -14.29
CA ASP A 515 17.20 -20.62 -14.99
C ASP A 515 16.92 -20.80 -16.49
N ASN A 516 15.64 -20.98 -16.86
CA ASN A 516 15.29 -21.30 -18.24
C ASN A 516 14.59 -20.13 -18.97
N PHE A 517 13.94 -19.21 -18.26
CA PHE A 517 13.02 -18.23 -18.84
C PHE A 517 13.08 -16.86 -18.16
N ASP A 518 14.22 -16.49 -17.54
CA ASP A 518 14.40 -15.22 -16.79
C ASP A 518 13.90 -14.00 -17.56
N ARG A 519 14.15 -13.96 -18.87
CA ARG A 519 13.74 -12.87 -19.74
C ARG A 519 12.25 -12.49 -19.60
N PHE A 520 11.36 -13.47 -19.37
CA PHE A 520 9.91 -13.23 -19.29
C PHE A 520 9.40 -12.94 -17.88
N PHE A 521 10.24 -13.15 -16.86
CA PHE A 521 9.83 -13.09 -15.46
C PHE A 521 10.66 -12.13 -14.63
N ASN A 522 11.71 -11.51 -15.20
CA ASN A 522 12.46 -10.49 -14.50
C ASN A 522 11.60 -9.24 -14.25
N PHE A 523 12.03 -8.42 -13.29
CA PHE A 523 11.27 -7.26 -12.86
C PHE A 523 11.15 -6.21 -13.97
N ASP A 524 12.22 -5.97 -14.71
CA ASP A 524 12.29 -4.95 -15.75
C ASP A 524 11.35 -5.24 -16.92
N TYR A 525 11.33 -6.49 -17.40
CA TYR A 525 10.40 -6.92 -18.44
C TYR A 525 8.95 -6.71 -18.02
N THR A 526 8.63 -7.10 -16.77
CA THR A 526 7.27 -6.95 -16.25
C THR A 526 6.86 -5.49 -16.12
N ALA A 527 7.75 -4.64 -15.61
CA ALA A 527 7.52 -3.21 -15.48
C ALA A 527 7.38 -2.53 -16.86
N GLU A 528 8.19 -2.94 -17.84
CA GLU A 528 8.10 -2.42 -19.21
C GLU A 528 6.76 -2.76 -19.88
N ILE A 529 6.27 -4.00 -19.73
CA ILE A 529 4.93 -4.37 -20.23
C ILE A 529 3.83 -3.52 -19.55
N GLU A 530 3.91 -3.29 -18.23
CA GLU A 530 2.95 -2.41 -17.55
C GLU A 530 2.97 -0.98 -18.10
N LYS A 531 4.17 -0.44 -18.38
CA LYS A 531 4.35 0.86 -18.99
C LYS A 531 3.79 0.93 -20.42
N GLN A 532 4.00 -0.12 -21.21
CA GLN A 532 3.45 -0.19 -22.57
C GLN A 532 1.92 -0.30 -22.56
N LEU A 533 1.34 -1.02 -21.59
CA LEU A 533 -0.11 -1.02 -21.37
C LEU A 533 -0.64 0.37 -20.96
N ASP A 534 0.14 1.16 -20.21
CA ASP A 534 -0.19 2.56 -19.92
C ASP A 534 -0.10 3.42 -21.19
N HIS A 535 0.88 3.19 -22.07
CA HIS A 535 0.96 3.87 -23.36
C HIS A 535 -0.26 3.58 -24.26
N ILE A 536 -0.76 2.33 -24.28
CA ILE A 536 -1.99 1.99 -24.99
C ILE A 536 -3.17 2.76 -24.37
N ALA A 537 -3.30 2.75 -23.06
CA ALA A 537 -4.37 3.46 -22.35
C ALA A 537 -4.38 4.97 -22.60
N ASN A 538 -3.23 5.56 -22.87
CA ASN A 538 -3.07 6.99 -23.18
C ASN A 538 -3.09 7.29 -24.69
N GLY A 539 -3.33 6.28 -25.55
CA GLY A 539 -3.37 6.44 -26.99
C GLY A 539 -2.00 6.70 -27.66
N ILE A 540 -0.89 6.45 -26.96
CA ILE A 540 0.48 6.64 -27.45
C ILE A 540 0.94 5.45 -28.30
N MET A 541 0.41 4.26 -28.02
CA MET A 541 0.74 2.99 -28.69
C MET A 541 -0.54 2.24 -29.05
N THR A 542 -0.52 1.45 -30.12
CA THR A 542 -1.65 0.56 -30.45
C THR A 542 -1.49 -0.81 -29.77
N LYS A 543 -2.62 -1.49 -29.51
CA LYS A 543 -2.59 -2.86 -28.98
C LYS A 543 -1.83 -3.83 -29.89
N ASN A 544 -1.96 -3.65 -31.22
CA ASN A 544 -1.34 -4.54 -32.20
C ASN A 544 0.19 -4.43 -32.19
N ASP A 545 0.75 -3.25 -31.92
CA ASP A 545 2.21 -3.06 -31.84
C ASP A 545 2.79 -3.89 -30.69
N LEU A 546 2.17 -3.82 -29.51
CA LEU A 546 2.60 -4.60 -28.35
C LEU A 546 2.38 -6.12 -28.58
N LEU A 547 1.22 -6.52 -29.08
CA LEU A 547 0.91 -7.94 -29.30
C LEU A 547 1.86 -8.59 -30.31
N LYS A 548 2.19 -7.93 -31.42
CA LYS A 548 3.18 -8.40 -32.40
C LYS A 548 4.58 -8.56 -31.81
N THR A 549 4.97 -7.65 -30.93
CA THR A 549 6.27 -7.73 -30.24
C THR A 549 6.33 -8.94 -29.34
N ILE A 550 5.32 -9.11 -28.47
CA ILE A 550 5.27 -10.20 -27.49
C ILE A 550 5.08 -11.56 -28.18
N GLU A 551 4.27 -11.64 -29.24
CA GLU A 551 4.10 -12.86 -30.03
C GLU A 551 5.45 -13.38 -30.54
N LYS A 552 6.25 -12.51 -31.19
CA LYS A 552 7.59 -12.87 -31.69
C LYS A 552 8.51 -13.38 -30.59
N GLU A 553 8.38 -12.84 -29.38
CA GLU A 553 9.18 -13.24 -28.23
C GLU A 553 8.73 -14.57 -27.61
N ILE A 554 7.43 -14.81 -27.57
CA ILE A 554 6.86 -16.01 -26.97
C ILE A 554 6.92 -17.21 -27.93
N ILE A 555 6.66 -17.05 -29.23
CA ILE A 555 6.58 -18.15 -30.20
C ILE A 555 7.98 -18.60 -30.66
N ARG A 556 8.95 -17.73 -30.69
CA ARG A 556 10.36 -18.06 -30.92
C ARG A 556 11.03 -18.59 -29.65
#